data_3dd1952e962d9b867f9b9440afc4111e
#
_entry.id   3dd1952e962d9b867f9b9440afc4111e
#
_cell.length_a   1.000
_cell.length_b   1.000
_cell.length_c   1.000
_cell.angle_alpha   90.00
_cell.angle_beta   90.00
_cell.angle_gamma   90.00
#
_symmetry.space_group_name_H-M   'P 1'
#
loop_
_entity.id
_entity.type
_entity.pdbx_description
1 polymer ?
#
loop_
_entity_poly.entity_id
_entity_poly.type
_entity_poly.pdbx_seq_one_letter_code
_entity_poly.pdbx_strand_id
1 'polypeptide(L)'
;MGASCIKENSAETINPQKPVIIRAKTSKDEMKIFKSKMISLHNELRRKYNSPDLLEDNNLNIEADEYADNILLNEPQKSNVYANGLYGENIIVIDKKEETTIFNKWADEEKNFDFTKKKYSKDASHFTQIIWKETRNIGIGFSYDVFNKIYCIVVLYNPPGNTLGEFEMNISK
;
A
#
# COMPACT_ATOMS: atom_id res chain seq x y z
N MET A 1 -51.49 -31.43 -36.39
CA MET A 1 -50.12 -31.78 -36.03
C MET A 1 -49.37 -30.47 -35.75
N GLY A 2 -49.31 -30.04 -34.52
CA GLY A 2 -48.69 -28.81 -34.13
C GLY A 2 -47.37 -29.14 -33.40
N ALA A 3 -46.24 -28.71 -33.97
CA ALA A 3 -44.96 -28.83 -33.32
C ALA A 3 -44.78 -27.64 -32.38
N SER A 4 -44.68 -27.95 -31.09
CA SER A 4 -44.35 -27.02 -30.03
C SER A 4 -42.86 -26.68 -30.08
N CYS A 5 -42.55 -25.41 -30.34
CA CYS A 5 -41.19 -24.92 -30.31
C CYS A 5 -40.82 -24.56 -28.84
N ILE A 6 -39.99 -25.37 -28.23
CA ILE A 6 -39.43 -25.11 -26.90
C ILE A 6 -38.36 -24.02 -27.09
N LYS A 7 -38.58 -22.86 -26.52
CA LYS A 7 -37.56 -21.82 -26.40
C LYS A 7 -36.58 -22.24 -25.31
N GLU A 8 -35.35 -22.52 -25.72
CA GLU A 8 -34.22 -22.63 -24.80
C GLU A 8 -33.99 -21.29 -24.14
N ASN A 9 -34.13 -21.26 -22.83
CA ASN A 9 -33.67 -20.13 -22.00
C ASN A 9 -32.14 -20.14 -22.03
N SER A 10 -31.58 -19.20 -22.77
CA SER A 10 -30.15 -18.87 -22.65
C SER A 10 -29.89 -18.38 -21.23
N ALA A 11 -29.14 -19.15 -20.45
CA ALA A 11 -28.61 -18.71 -19.18
C ALA A 11 -27.78 -17.44 -19.41
N GLU A 12 -28.25 -16.30 -18.92
CA GLU A 12 -27.43 -15.10 -18.82
C GLU A 12 -26.22 -15.43 -17.96
N THR A 13 -25.06 -15.52 -18.59
CA THR A 13 -23.77 -15.53 -17.92
C THR A 13 -23.68 -14.21 -17.12
N ILE A 14 -23.79 -14.33 -15.81
CA ILE A 14 -23.53 -13.24 -14.87
C ILE A 14 -22.05 -12.88 -15.06
N ASN A 15 -21.81 -11.81 -15.83
CA ASN A 15 -20.50 -11.21 -15.95
C ASN A 15 -20.12 -10.69 -14.56
N PRO A 16 -19.02 -11.16 -13.92
CA PRO A 16 -18.61 -10.62 -12.64
C PRO A 16 -18.41 -9.11 -12.81
N GLN A 17 -19.24 -8.32 -12.13
CA GLN A 17 -19.19 -6.87 -12.22
C GLN A 17 -17.78 -6.42 -11.87
N LYS A 18 -17.16 -5.64 -12.78
CA LYS A 18 -15.91 -4.95 -12.48
C LYS A 18 -16.06 -4.23 -11.14
N PRO A 19 -15.06 -4.30 -10.26
CA PRO A 19 -15.10 -3.57 -9.01
C PRO A 19 -15.38 -2.10 -9.29
N VAL A 20 -16.42 -1.56 -8.69
CA VAL A 20 -16.72 -0.13 -8.77
C VAL A 20 -15.97 0.53 -7.63
N ILE A 21 -14.83 1.08 -7.98
CA ILE A 21 -14.08 1.92 -7.06
C ILE A 21 -14.85 3.23 -6.96
N ILE A 22 -15.48 3.44 -5.85
CA ILE A 22 -15.89 4.76 -5.42
C ILE A 22 -14.75 5.21 -4.52
N ARG A 23 -13.93 6.17 -5.00
CA ARG A 23 -13.12 6.95 -4.07
C ARG A 23 -14.10 7.45 -3.03
N ALA A 24 -14.11 6.75 -1.90
CA ALA A 24 -15.13 6.98 -0.89
C ALA A 24 -15.24 8.48 -0.69
N LYS A 25 -16.44 8.99 -0.48
CA LYS A 25 -16.69 10.32 0.09
C LYS A 25 -16.21 10.33 1.58
N THR A 26 -15.05 9.77 1.82
CA THR A 26 -14.23 10.12 2.96
C THR A 26 -13.95 11.59 2.74
N SER A 27 -14.40 12.44 3.63
CA SER A 27 -14.23 13.88 3.42
C SER A 27 -12.75 14.13 3.15
N LYS A 28 -12.42 15.12 2.31
CA LYS A 28 -11.01 15.50 2.08
C LYS A 28 -10.25 15.66 3.40
N ASP A 29 -10.97 16.06 4.45
CA ASP A 29 -10.42 16.27 5.79
C ASP A 29 -10.08 14.96 6.50
N GLU A 30 -10.91 13.92 6.40
CA GLU A 30 -10.60 12.60 6.98
C GLU A 30 -9.38 11.96 6.32
N MET A 31 -9.28 12.05 4.99
CA MET A 31 -8.11 11.55 4.25
C MET A 31 -6.84 12.31 4.64
N LYS A 32 -6.93 13.63 4.78
CA LYS A 32 -5.82 14.45 5.23
C LYS A 32 -5.38 14.07 6.65
N ILE A 33 -6.34 13.86 7.55
CA ILE A 33 -6.07 13.42 8.92
C ILE A 33 -5.38 12.05 8.91
N PHE A 34 -5.89 11.10 8.11
CA PHE A 34 -5.30 9.77 7.97
C PHE A 34 -3.85 9.85 7.48
N LYS A 35 -3.59 10.56 6.37
CA LYS A 35 -2.23 10.74 5.82
C LYS A 35 -1.29 11.38 6.84
N SER A 36 -1.72 12.45 7.49
CA SER A 36 -0.91 13.14 8.51
C SER A 36 -0.59 12.22 9.70
N LYS A 37 -1.55 11.44 10.18
CA LYS A 37 -1.33 10.47 11.26
C LYS A 37 -0.34 9.37 10.85
N MET A 38 -0.48 8.85 9.64
CA MET A 38 0.41 7.82 9.11
C MET A 38 1.85 8.34 9.01
N ILE A 39 2.05 9.55 8.52
CA ILE A 39 3.38 10.20 8.45
C ILE A 39 3.95 10.42 9.86
N SER A 40 3.14 10.87 10.82
CA SER A 40 3.58 11.03 12.20
C SER A 40 4.09 9.71 12.80
N LEU A 41 3.35 8.62 12.62
CA LEU A 41 3.73 7.29 13.09
C LEU A 41 5.04 6.80 12.44
N HIS A 42 5.21 7.04 11.13
CA HIS A 42 6.47 6.75 10.44
C HIS A 42 7.63 7.52 11.08
N ASN A 43 7.47 8.81 11.29
CA ASN A 43 8.53 9.66 11.83
C ASN A 43 8.83 9.35 13.29
N GLU A 44 7.84 9.00 14.09
CA GLU A 44 8.05 8.50 15.46
C GLU A 44 8.90 7.23 15.47
N LEU A 45 8.60 6.25 14.60
CA LEU A 45 9.38 5.03 14.48
C LEU A 45 10.79 5.32 13.97
N ARG A 46 10.93 6.17 12.93
CA ARG A 46 12.22 6.54 12.35
C ARG A 46 13.17 7.17 13.37
N ARG A 47 12.68 8.05 14.24
CA ARG A 47 13.49 8.66 15.30
C ARG A 47 14.06 7.62 16.26
N LYS A 48 13.31 6.55 16.58
CA LYS A 48 13.81 5.45 17.43
C LYS A 48 15.02 4.74 16.80
N TYR A 49 15.11 4.76 15.47
CA TYR A 49 16.17 4.09 14.71
C TYR A 49 17.18 5.09 14.11
N ASN A 50 17.25 6.31 14.64
CA ASN A 50 18.18 7.35 14.21
C ASN A 50 18.09 7.66 12.71
N SER A 51 16.90 7.60 12.14
CA SER A 51 16.62 7.96 10.75
C SER A 51 15.94 9.32 10.67
N PRO A 52 16.29 10.18 9.69
CA PRO A 52 15.67 11.49 9.51
C PRO A 52 14.17 11.38 9.24
N ASP A 53 13.40 12.38 9.65
CA ASP A 53 11.98 12.47 9.36
C ASP A 53 11.72 12.49 7.85
N LEU A 54 10.63 11.84 7.44
CA LEU A 54 10.11 11.88 6.07
C LEU A 54 9.29 13.16 5.85
N LEU A 55 9.40 13.70 4.65
CA LEU A 55 8.60 14.83 4.17
C LEU A 55 7.52 14.31 3.21
N GLU A 56 6.30 14.80 3.40
CA GLU A 56 5.20 14.48 2.49
C GLU A 56 5.45 15.05 1.10
N ASP A 57 5.26 14.24 0.06
CA ASP A 57 5.32 14.65 -1.34
C ASP A 57 3.96 14.45 -2.01
N ASN A 58 3.36 15.54 -2.47
CA ASN A 58 2.05 15.50 -3.08
C ASN A 58 2.01 14.74 -4.41
N ASN A 59 3.12 14.73 -5.17
CA ASN A 59 3.18 13.95 -6.41
C ASN A 59 3.20 12.45 -6.09
N LEU A 60 3.98 12.05 -5.07
CA LEU A 60 3.95 10.67 -4.59
C LEU A 60 2.57 10.28 -4.03
N ASN A 61 1.84 11.21 -3.40
CA ASN A 61 0.47 10.94 -2.97
C ASN A 61 -0.45 10.61 -4.16
N ILE A 62 -0.34 11.36 -5.25
CA ILE A 62 -1.15 11.13 -6.46
C ILE A 62 -0.81 9.77 -7.07
N GLU A 63 0.48 9.48 -7.23
CA GLU A 63 0.94 8.20 -7.75
C GLU A 63 0.51 7.02 -6.87
N ALA A 64 0.59 7.17 -5.55
CA ALA A 64 0.16 6.15 -4.60
C ALA A 64 -1.37 5.93 -4.66
N ASP A 65 -2.17 6.99 -4.81
CA ASP A 65 -3.62 6.89 -4.98
C ASP A 65 -3.97 6.12 -6.28
N GLU A 66 -3.31 6.44 -7.41
CA GLU A 66 -3.49 5.72 -8.68
C GLU A 66 -3.07 4.24 -8.57
N TYR A 67 -1.98 3.98 -7.86
CA TYR A 67 -1.52 2.61 -7.65
C TYR A 67 -2.51 1.80 -6.81
N ALA A 68 -3.04 2.38 -5.74
CA ALA A 68 -4.07 1.74 -4.92
C ALA A 68 -5.34 1.42 -5.72
N ASP A 69 -5.79 2.33 -6.59
CA ASP A 69 -6.91 2.10 -7.51
C ASP A 69 -6.63 0.92 -8.45
N ASN A 70 -5.45 0.89 -9.07
CA ASN A 70 -5.07 -0.17 -10.02
C ASN A 70 -5.00 -1.55 -9.37
N ILE A 71 -4.56 -1.64 -8.10
CA ILE A 71 -4.55 -2.89 -7.34
C ILE A 71 -5.98 -3.40 -7.15
N LEU A 72 -6.91 -2.55 -6.71
CA LEU A 72 -8.30 -2.97 -6.48
C LEU A 72 -9.04 -3.27 -7.78
N LEU A 73 -8.72 -2.57 -8.89
CA LEU A 73 -9.27 -2.85 -10.22
C LEU A 73 -8.72 -4.13 -10.85
N ASN A 74 -7.74 -4.76 -10.22
CA ASN A 74 -7.02 -5.91 -10.76
C ASN A 74 -6.42 -5.63 -12.16
N GLU A 75 -5.82 -4.45 -12.31
CA GLU A 75 -5.14 -4.01 -13.53
C GLU A 75 -3.60 -4.16 -13.38
N PRO A 76 -3.05 -5.39 -13.41
CA PRO A 76 -1.65 -5.66 -13.08
C PRO A 76 -0.65 -4.97 -14.00
N GLN A 77 -1.05 -4.70 -15.25
CA GLN A 77 -0.15 -4.01 -16.21
C GLN A 77 0.13 -2.56 -15.79
N LYS A 78 -0.83 -1.90 -15.15
CA LYS A 78 -0.64 -0.54 -14.63
C LYS A 78 0.13 -0.55 -13.30
N SER A 79 -0.10 -1.57 -12.48
CA SER A 79 0.63 -1.77 -11.22
C SER A 79 2.13 -2.00 -11.44
N ASN A 80 2.51 -2.68 -12.53
CA ASN A 80 3.92 -2.96 -12.86
C ASN A 80 4.76 -1.71 -13.15
N VAL A 81 4.14 -0.57 -13.46
CA VAL A 81 4.87 0.69 -13.63
C VAL A 81 5.52 1.14 -12.31
N TYR A 82 4.90 0.85 -11.20
CA TYR A 82 5.39 1.21 -9.87
C TYR A 82 6.37 0.16 -9.31
N ALA A 83 6.21 -1.11 -9.70
CA ALA A 83 7.08 -2.22 -9.28
C ALA A 83 8.49 -2.20 -9.90
N ASN A 84 8.82 -1.20 -10.73
CA ASN A 84 10.11 -1.11 -11.42
C ASN A 84 11.29 -0.63 -10.54
N GLY A 85 11.09 -0.55 -9.22
CA GLY A 85 12.13 -0.12 -8.27
C GLY A 85 12.39 1.39 -8.28
N LEU A 86 11.53 2.18 -8.92
CA LEU A 86 11.62 3.63 -8.91
C LEU A 86 11.39 4.19 -7.50
N TYR A 87 10.47 3.56 -6.77
CA TYR A 87 10.12 3.88 -5.38
C TYR A 87 10.23 2.64 -4.51
N GLY A 88 10.47 2.85 -3.22
CA GLY A 88 10.15 1.85 -2.22
C GLY A 88 8.64 1.83 -1.98
N GLU A 89 8.11 0.69 -1.58
CA GLU A 89 6.67 0.53 -1.40
C GLU A 89 6.32 -0.32 -0.19
N ASN A 90 5.29 0.10 0.54
CA ASN A 90 4.56 -0.73 1.51
C ASN A 90 3.10 -0.75 1.09
N ILE A 91 2.57 -1.95 0.86
CA ILE A 91 1.21 -2.14 0.36
C ILE A 91 0.45 -3.07 1.30
N ILE A 92 -0.80 -2.73 1.55
CA ILE A 92 -1.71 -3.61 2.27
C ILE A 92 -3.12 -3.53 1.70
N VAL A 93 -3.74 -4.70 1.53
CA VAL A 93 -5.16 -4.84 1.21
C VAL A 93 -5.83 -5.49 2.41
N ILE A 94 -6.81 -4.81 2.99
CA ILE A 94 -7.44 -5.22 4.26
C ILE A 94 -8.94 -4.97 4.28
N ASP A 95 -9.64 -5.68 5.17
CA ASP A 95 -11.03 -5.36 5.51
C ASP A 95 -11.09 -4.00 6.24
N LYS A 96 -12.14 -3.23 6.00
CA LYS A 96 -12.39 -1.92 6.63
C LYS A 96 -12.25 -1.93 8.16
N LYS A 97 -12.54 -3.04 8.80
CA LYS A 97 -12.47 -3.16 10.26
C LYS A 97 -11.06 -3.10 10.84
N GLU A 98 -10.03 -3.31 10.01
CA GLU A 98 -8.64 -3.42 10.44
C GLU A 98 -7.80 -2.16 10.17
N GLU A 99 -8.39 -1.11 9.61
CA GLU A 99 -7.70 0.11 9.15
C GLU A 99 -6.79 0.74 10.22
N THR A 100 -7.20 0.73 11.49
CA THR A 100 -6.45 1.37 12.58
C THR A 100 -5.17 0.64 13.00
N THR A 101 -4.97 -0.59 12.52
CA THR A 101 -3.84 -1.46 12.91
C THR A 101 -2.74 -1.57 11.87
N ILE A 102 -2.91 -0.92 10.70
CA ILE A 102 -2.03 -1.11 9.54
C ILE A 102 -0.58 -0.80 9.86
N PHE A 103 -0.32 0.39 10.38
CA PHE A 103 1.04 0.80 10.72
C PHE A 103 1.70 -0.18 11.70
N ASN A 104 0.95 -0.63 12.71
CA ASN A 104 1.48 -1.57 13.70
C ASN A 104 1.86 -2.92 13.06
N LYS A 105 1.10 -3.41 12.07
CA LYS A 105 1.46 -4.64 11.36
C LYS A 105 2.84 -4.53 10.71
N TRP A 106 3.16 -3.38 10.10
CA TRP A 106 4.46 -3.13 9.50
C TRP A 106 5.56 -2.88 10.54
N ALA A 107 5.25 -2.13 11.60
CA ALA A 107 6.21 -1.84 12.67
C ALA A 107 6.60 -3.09 13.47
N ASP A 108 5.65 -4.00 13.71
CA ASP A 108 5.85 -5.26 14.44
C ASP A 108 6.75 -6.26 13.70
N GLU A 109 7.03 -6.04 12.41
CA GLU A 109 8.01 -6.82 11.66
C GLU A 109 9.44 -6.63 12.19
N GLU A 110 9.69 -5.62 13.04
CA GLU A 110 10.96 -5.41 13.76
C GLU A 110 11.50 -6.71 14.37
N LYS A 111 10.62 -7.50 14.97
CA LYS A 111 10.97 -8.78 15.62
C LYS A 111 11.58 -9.82 14.67
N ASN A 112 11.35 -9.66 13.37
CA ASN A 112 11.85 -10.56 12.31
C ASN A 112 13.16 -10.06 11.68
N PHE A 113 13.68 -8.89 12.12
CA PHE A 113 14.89 -8.31 11.57
C PHE A 113 16.11 -8.60 12.44
N ASP A 114 17.15 -9.19 11.83
CA ASP A 114 18.43 -9.45 12.49
C ASP A 114 19.36 -8.24 12.38
N PHE A 115 19.36 -7.39 13.42
CA PHE A 115 20.19 -6.18 13.49
C PHE A 115 21.68 -6.46 13.52
N THR A 116 22.09 -7.70 13.80
CA THR A 116 23.52 -8.07 13.81
C THR A 116 24.00 -8.35 12.39
N LYS A 117 23.16 -9.03 11.59
CA LYS A 117 23.50 -9.37 10.21
C LYS A 117 23.18 -8.27 9.22
N LYS A 118 22.19 -7.44 9.52
CA LYS A 118 21.68 -6.34 8.67
C LYS A 118 21.56 -6.73 7.20
N LYS A 119 20.78 -7.75 6.93
CA LYS A 119 20.52 -8.26 5.59
C LYS A 119 19.03 -8.20 5.29
N TYR A 120 18.70 -8.14 4.01
CA TYR A 120 17.32 -8.19 3.55
C TYR A 120 16.61 -9.42 4.14
N SER A 121 15.43 -9.19 4.68
CA SER A 121 14.47 -10.21 5.09
C SER A 121 13.10 -9.82 4.55
N LYS A 122 12.46 -10.75 3.83
CA LYS A 122 11.10 -10.52 3.32
C LYS A 122 10.11 -10.27 4.47
N ASP A 123 10.31 -10.95 5.60
CA ASP A 123 9.41 -10.88 6.75
C ASP A 123 9.62 -9.61 7.60
N ALA A 124 10.56 -8.75 7.21
CA ALA A 124 10.84 -7.46 7.84
C ALA A 124 10.93 -6.32 6.82
N SER A 125 10.50 -6.56 5.58
CA SER A 125 10.72 -5.62 4.48
C SER A 125 9.95 -4.31 4.62
N HIS A 126 8.74 -4.35 5.18
CA HIS A 126 7.97 -3.13 5.42
C HIS A 126 8.61 -2.31 6.55
N PHE A 127 9.01 -2.96 7.64
CA PHE A 127 9.69 -2.29 8.74
C PHE A 127 11.01 -1.63 8.28
N THR A 128 11.87 -2.37 7.57
CA THR A 128 13.17 -1.83 7.12
C THR A 128 13.02 -0.71 6.11
N GLN A 129 11.99 -0.75 5.26
CA GLN A 129 11.66 0.37 4.39
C GLN A 129 11.26 1.62 5.19
N ILE A 130 10.44 1.49 6.23
CA ILE A 130 10.02 2.63 7.07
C ILE A 130 11.24 3.33 7.68
N ILE A 131 12.18 2.56 8.22
CA ILE A 131 13.33 3.11 8.94
C ILE A 131 14.56 3.35 8.07
N TRP A 132 14.46 3.20 6.74
CA TRP A 132 15.57 3.38 5.81
C TRP A 132 16.09 4.82 5.80
N LYS A 133 17.36 5.02 6.20
CA LYS A 133 17.92 6.36 6.44
C LYS A 133 17.92 7.24 5.22
N GLU A 134 18.25 6.71 4.04
CA GLU A 134 18.36 7.51 2.81
C GLU A 134 17.01 7.92 2.24
N THR A 135 15.92 7.26 2.59
CA THR A 135 14.57 7.70 2.20
C THR A 135 14.26 9.07 2.81
N ARG A 136 13.75 9.99 2.00
CA ARG A 136 13.45 11.38 2.35
C ARG A 136 11.98 11.74 2.22
N ASN A 137 11.35 11.25 1.16
CA ASN A 137 9.98 11.62 0.82
C ASN A 137 9.04 10.42 0.95
N ILE A 138 7.80 10.73 1.29
CA ILE A 138 6.72 9.77 1.46
C ILE A 138 5.46 10.26 0.75
N GLY A 139 4.80 9.36 0.02
CA GLY A 139 3.45 9.55 -0.50
C GLY A 139 2.53 8.43 -0.03
N ILE A 140 1.28 8.77 0.28
CA ILE A 140 0.30 7.81 0.79
C ILE A 140 -0.93 7.84 -0.09
N GLY A 141 -1.28 6.68 -0.65
CA GLY A 141 -2.45 6.44 -1.47
C GLY A 141 -3.46 5.55 -0.77
N PHE A 142 -4.70 5.76 -1.14
CA PHE A 142 -5.81 5.05 -0.54
C PHE A 142 -6.91 4.79 -1.57
N SER A 143 -7.36 3.55 -1.64
CA SER A 143 -8.51 3.16 -2.45
C SER A 143 -9.47 2.27 -1.66
N TYR A 144 -10.76 2.34 -1.98
CA TYR A 144 -11.80 1.59 -1.31
C TYR A 144 -12.76 0.92 -2.29
N ASP A 145 -12.87 -0.39 -2.20
CA ASP A 145 -13.91 -1.16 -2.87
C ASP A 145 -15.15 -1.23 -1.98
N VAL A 146 -16.20 -0.54 -2.41
CA VAL A 146 -17.47 -0.43 -1.66
C VAL A 146 -18.20 -1.76 -1.59
N PHE A 147 -18.11 -2.59 -2.63
CA PHE A 147 -18.84 -3.86 -2.68
C PHE A 147 -18.20 -4.90 -1.77
N ASN A 148 -16.88 -5.04 -1.85
CA ASN A 148 -16.14 -6.00 -1.05
C ASN A 148 -15.77 -5.47 0.33
N LYS A 149 -15.97 -4.16 0.60
CA LYS A 149 -15.64 -3.47 1.85
C LYS A 149 -14.16 -3.61 2.23
N ILE A 150 -13.28 -3.60 1.23
CA ILE A 150 -11.85 -3.69 1.41
C ILE A 150 -11.17 -2.36 1.07
N TYR A 151 -10.12 -2.06 1.81
CA TYR A 151 -9.21 -0.96 1.55
C TYR A 151 -7.92 -1.45 0.92
N CYS A 152 -7.38 -0.69 -0.01
CA CYS A 152 -6.00 -0.76 -0.43
C CYS A 152 -5.29 0.52 0.02
N ILE A 153 -4.19 0.35 0.76
CA ILE A 153 -3.33 1.44 1.16
C ILE A 153 -1.96 1.17 0.57
N VAL A 154 -1.46 2.18 -0.14
CA VAL A 154 -0.13 2.19 -0.75
C VAL A 154 0.66 3.32 -0.11
N VAL A 155 1.86 3.01 0.35
CA VAL A 155 2.84 4.01 0.79
C VAL A 155 4.04 3.90 -0.14
N LEU A 156 4.38 5.01 -0.80
CA LEU A 156 5.55 5.13 -1.67
C LEU A 156 6.65 5.93 -0.96
N TYR A 157 7.89 5.51 -1.17
CA TYR A 157 9.08 6.10 -0.54
C TYR A 157 10.11 6.47 -1.59
N ASN A 158 10.69 7.67 -1.46
CA ASN A 158 11.71 8.15 -2.38
C ASN A 158 12.89 8.80 -1.60
N PRO A 159 14.14 8.43 -1.87
CA PRO A 159 14.58 7.24 -2.62
C PRO A 159 14.06 5.92 -2.04
N PRO A 160 14.04 4.82 -2.84
CA PRO A 160 13.65 3.50 -2.37
C PRO A 160 14.60 2.98 -1.30
N GLY A 161 14.04 2.24 -0.35
CA GLY A 161 14.83 1.48 0.63
C GLY A 161 15.04 0.03 0.22
N ASN A 162 15.52 -0.76 1.15
CA ASN A 162 15.75 -2.20 0.98
C ASN A 162 16.75 -2.56 -0.14
N THR A 163 17.60 -1.62 -0.53
CA THR A 163 18.65 -1.83 -1.54
C THR A 163 19.68 -2.84 -1.04
N LEU A 164 19.90 -3.90 -1.82
CA LEU A 164 20.86 -4.93 -1.44
C LEU A 164 22.28 -4.37 -1.32
N GLY A 165 22.94 -4.71 -0.24
CA GLY A 165 24.30 -4.22 0.07
C GLY A 165 24.33 -2.92 0.86
N GLU A 166 23.20 -2.22 1.07
CA GLU A 166 23.16 -0.90 1.73
C GLU A 166 22.56 -0.93 3.14
N PHE A 167 22.18 -2.11 3.64
CA PHE A 167 21.57 -2.25 4.97
C PHE A 167 22.44 -1.76 6.12
N GLU A 168 23.76 -1.96 6.04
CA GLU A 168 24.70 -1.51 7.08
C GLU A 168 24.64 0.00 7.29
N MET A 169 24.57 0.76 6.21
CA MET A 169 24.55 2.24 6.25
C MET A 169 23.17 2.77 6.62
N ASN A 170 22.11 2.06 6.22
CA ASN A 170 20.75 2.56 6.29
C ASN A 170 19.96 2.12 7.54
N ILE A 171 20.38 1.03 8.21
CA ILE A 171 19.68 0.52 9.39
C ILE A 171 20.54 0.68 10.63
N SER A 172 20.02 1.41 11.63
CA SER A 172 20.58 1.52 12.98
C SER A 172 19.63 0.89 14.00
N LYS A 173 20.20 0.55 15.16
CA LYS A 173 19.44 0.16 16.35
C LYS A 173 19.63 1.23 17.40
#